data_da3bdfbc53a4fc071652ab037853e1dd
#
_entry.id   da3bdfbc53a4fc071652ab037853e1dd
#
_cell.length_a   1.000
_cell.length_b   1.000
_cell.length_c   1.000
_cell.angle_alpha   90.00
_cell.angle_beta   90.00
_cell.angle_gamma   90.00
#
_symmetry.space_group_name_H-M   'P 1'
#
loop_
_entity.id
_entity.type
_entity.pdbx_description
1 polymer ?
#
loop_
_entity_poly.entity_id
_entity_poly.type
_entity_poly.pdbx_seq_one_letter_code
_entity_poly.pdbx_strand_id
1 'polypeptide(L)'
;DDRKFPVAIHGKNGSWQVVKRMMEGKKILVPGDGLSIWTLTWCEDFALGFTGLMGRKETIGEAYQITGNDRLTWNEILSTVAEAVSGEYRPCFVPSSLLGKVGAKYGYDFTGELLGDKACNVIFVNTKLRALVPEMVTKTSFKEGAKRAAERILSDKSLQVEDPEFDEFSDRVVKAMERVEDEI
;
A
#
# COMPACT_ATOMS: atom_id res chain seq x y z
N ASP A 1 -5.46 -5.52 7.46
CA ASP A 1 -6.89 -5.62 7.17
C ASP A 1 -7.07 -6.39 5.87
N ASP A 2 -7.92 -7.39 5.87
CA ASP A 2 -8.22 -8.27 4.72
C ASP A 2 -9.26 -7.69 3.74
N ARG A 3 -9.70 -6.44 3.96
CA ARG A 3 -10.70 -5.76 3.14
C ARG A 3 -10.14 -4.71 2.19
N LYS A 4 -8.84 -4.46 2.23
CA LYS A 4 -8.14 -3.46 1.40
C LYS A 4 -6.77 -3.96 1.00
N PHE A 5 -6.35 -3.63 -0.21
CA PHE A 5 -4.94 -3.80 -0.61
C PHE A 5 -4.14 -2.53 -0.31
N PRO A 6 -2.89 -2.68 0.15
CA PRO A 6 -1.98 -1.54 0.22
C PRO A 6 -1.56 -1.13 -1.20
N VAL A 7 -1.83 0.12 -1.53
CA VAL A 7 -1.41 0.75 -2.78
C VAL A 7 -0.82 2.12 -2.48
N ALA A 8 0.14 2.55 -3.29
CA ALA A 8 0.84 3.81 -3.05
C ALA A 8 -0.09 5.02 -3.24
N ILE A 9 -0.96 4.96 -4.23
CA ILE A 9 -1.99 5.98 -4.51
C ILE A 9 -3.29 5.30 -4.91
N HIS A 10 -4.39 5.96 -4.65
CA HIS A 10 -5.73 5.50 -5.06
C HIS A 10 -6.68 6.69 -5.20
N GLY A 11 -7.84 6.46 -5.77
CA GLY A 11 -8.92 7.44 -5.86
C GLY A 11 -9.75 7.52 -4.58
N LYS A 12 -10.89 8.19 -4.68
CA LYS A 12 -11.79 8.47 -3.54
C LYS A 12 -12.42 7.20 -2.95
N ASN A 13 -12.60 6.18 -3.78
CA ASN A 13 -13.26 4.92 -3.40
C ASN A 13 -12.27 3.82 -2.94
N GLY A 14 -11.00 4.18 -2.69
CA GLY A 14 -9.99 3.26 -2.15
C GLY A 14 -9.23 2.48 -3.22
N SER A 15 -8.63 1.36 -2.81
CA SER A 15 -7.61 0.65 -3.60
C SER A 15 -8.15 -0.25 -4.73
N TRP A 16 -9.45 -0.57 -4.74
CA TRP A 16 -10.00 -1.56 -5.66
C TRP A 16 -9.75 -1.20 -7.13
N GLN A 17 -9.89 0.07 -7.53
CA GLN A 17 -9.68 0.46 -8.92
C GLN A 17 -8.26 0.17 -9.40
N VAL A 18 -7.24 0.33 -8.54
CA VAL A 18 -5.85 -0.01 -8.88
C VAL A 18 -5.71 -1.52 -9.11
N VAL A 19 -6.32 -2.32 -8.25
CA VAL A 19 -6.31 -3.78 -8.36
C VAL A 19 -7.07 -4.26 -9.61
N LYS A 20 -8.22 -3.66 -9.90
CA LYS A 20 -8.99 -3.93 -11.11
C LYS A 20 -8.15 -3.66 -12.38
N ARG A 21 -7.38 -2.55 -12.41
CA ARG A 21 -6.46 -2.26 -13.50
C ARG A 21 -5.40 -3.35 -13.69
N MET A 22 -4.85 -3.89 -12.59
CA MET A 22 -3.91 -5.02 -12.66
C MET A 22 -4.56 -6.26 -13.27
N MET A 23 -5.80 -6.58 -12.87
CA MET A 23 -6.56 -7.72 -13.41
C MET A 23 -6.93 -7.54 -14.89
N GLU A 24 -7.11 -6.30 -15.35
CA GLU A 24 -7.37 -5.95 -16.75
C GLU A 24 -6.09 -5.79 -17.59
N GLY A 25 -4.91 -6.00 -17.02
CA GLY A 25 -3.62 -5.82 -17.71
C GLY A 25 -3.31 -4.37 -18.07
N LYS A 26 -3.95 -3.40 -17.42
CA LYS A 26 -3.69 -1.96 -17.60
C LYS A 26 -2.47 -1.52 -16.80
N LYS A 27 -1.77 -0.48 -17.27
CA LYS A 27 -0.71 0.17 -16.48
C LYS A 27 -1.29 0.82 -15.22
N ILE A 28 -0.56 0.72 -14.11
CA ILE A 28 -0.87 1.40 -12.84
C ILE A 28 0.15 2.49 -12.55
N LEU A 29 -0.28 3.56 -11.91
CA LEU A 29 0.60 4.65 -11.52
C LEU A 29 1.44 4.26 -10.31
N VAL A 30 2.76 4.43 -10.41
CA VAL A 30 3.71 4.17 -9.33
C VAL A 30 4.48 5.46 -9.04
N PRO A 31 4.44 5.98 -7.80
CA PRO A 31 5.13 7.21 -7.46
C PRO A 31 6.65 7.01 -7.45
N GLY A 32 7.37 7.97 -8.03
CA GLY A 32 8.83 7.92 -8.14
C GLY A 32 9.29 6.75 -9.00
N ASP A 33 10.24 5.97 -8.49
CA ASP A 33 10.78 4.75 -9.09
C ASP A 33 10.21 3.48 -8.41
N GLY A 34 9.30 3.64 -7.45
CA GLY A 34 8.73 2.55 -6.67
C GLY A 34 9.71 1.87 -5.71
N LEU A 35 10.89 2.45 -5.44
CA LEU A 35 11.93 1.84 -4.60
C LEU A 35 11.90 2.29 -3.14
N SER A 36 11.05 3.24 -2.75
CA SER A 36 10.90 3.60 -1.35
C SER A 36 10.38 2.40 -0.53
N ILE A 37 11.00 2.18 0.63
CA ILE A 37 10.72 1.05 1.51
C ILE A 37 9.57 1.39 2.43
N TRP A 38 8.62 0.44 2.52
CA TRP A 38 7.45 0.54 3.37
C TRP A 38 7.32 -0.67 4.29
N THR A 39 6.72 -0.46 5.45
CA THR A 39 6.46 -1.54 6.41
C THR A 39 4.96 -1.81 6.49
N LEU A 40 4.59 -3.06 6.30
CA LEU A 40 3.22 -3.54 6.39
C LEU A 40 3.07 -4.50 7.55
N THR A 41 1.91 -4.46 8.21
CA THR A 41 1.62 -5.32 9.36
C THR A 41 0.27 -5.98 9.17
N TRP A 42 0.22 -7.30 9.30
CA TRP A 42 -1.04 -8.02 9.30
C TRP A 42 -1.83 -7.72 10.58
N CYS A 43 -3.14 -7.58 10.46
CA CYS A 43 -3.98 -7.14 11.58
C CYS A 43 -3.95 -8.07 12.79
N GLU A 44 -3.85 -9.38 12.58
CA GLU A 44 -3.76 -10.35 13.68
C GLU A 44 -2.41 -10.26 14.41
N ASP A 45 -1.32 -10.05 13.67
CA ASP A 45 0.01 -9.83 14.26
C ASP A 45 0.05 -8.50 15.03
N PHE A 46 -0.58 -7.44 14.51
CA PHE A 46 -0.77 -6.19 15.26
C PHE A 46 -1.57 -6.42 16.54
N ALA A 47 -2.69 -7.17 16.47
CA ALA A 47 -3.53 -7.45 17.62
C ALA A 47 -2.78 -8.21 18.73
N LEU A 48 -1.91 -9.15 18.37
CA LEU A 48 -1.03 -9.83 19.32
C LEU A 48 -0.14 -8.87 20.09
N GLY A 49 0.56 -7.97 19.38
CA GLY A 49 1.38 -6.95 20.02
C GLY A 49 0.57 -6.00 20.89
N PHE A 50 -0.57 -5.54 20.39
CA PHE A 50 -1.44 -4.59 21.09
C PHE A 50 -2.05 -5.21 22.36
N THR A 51 -2.64 -6.39 22.29
CA THR A 51 -3.21 -7.06 23.45
C THR A 51 -2.16 -7.46 24.48
N GLY A 52 -0.97 -7.82 24.03
CA GLY A 52 0.17 -8.11 24.90
C GLY A 52 0.64 -6.92 25.72
N LEU A 53 0.42 -5.69 25.25
CA LEU A 53 0.72 -4.45 26.02
C LEU A 53 -0.40 -4.06 26.97
N MET A 54 -1.64 -4.48 26.72
CA MET A 54 -2.78 -4.06 27.53
C MET A 54 -2.66 -4.54 28.99
N GLY A 55 -3.06 -3.65 29.92
CA GLY A 55 -3.07 -3.94 31.36
C GLY A 55 -1.71 -3.96 32.05
N ARG A 56 -0.62 -3.71 31.35
CA ARG A 56 0.73 -3.62 31.92
C ARG A 56 1.01 -2.20 32.43
N LYS A 57 1.43 -2.06 33.68
CA LYS A 57 1.77 -0.77 34.29
C LYS A 57 2.95 -0.09 33.61
N GLU A 58 3.89 -0.88 33.10
CA GLU A 58 5.11 -0.44 32.44
C GLU A 58 4.84 0.25 31.09
N THR A 59 3.62 0.11 30.55
CA THR A 59 3.25 0.72 29.28
C THR A 59 2.59 2.09 29.41
N ILE A 60 2.28 2.49 30.65
CA ILE A 60 1.58 3.76 30.90
C ILE A 60 2.51 4.95 30.59
N GLY A 61 2.06 5.82 29.67
CA GLY A 61 2.84 6.99 29.23
C GLY A 61 3.94 6.69 28.22
N GLU A 62 4.04 5.43 27.76
CA GLU A 62 5.07 4.98 26.82
C GLU A 62 4.51 4.79 25.40
N ALA A 63 5.37 4.96 24.40
CA ALA A 63 5.05 4.68 22.99
C ALA A 63 5.75 3.40 22.53
N TYR A 64 5.02 2.59 21.78
CA TYR A 64 5.51 1.32 21.20
C TYR A 64 5.21 1.26 19.72
N GLN A 65 6.16 0.77 18.94
CA GLN A 65 5.94 0.36 17.55
C GLN A 65 5.45 -1.08 17.53
N ILE A 66 4.37 -1.33 16.76
CA ILE A 66 3.83 -2.66 16.53
C ILE A 66 3.76 -2.85 15.02
N THR A 67 4.81 -3.42 14.44
CA THR A 67 4.95 -3.50 12.99
C THR A 67 5.37 -4.90 12.53
N GLY A 68 5.07 -5.20 11.26
CA GLY A 68 5.60 -6.38 10.58
C GLY A 68 7.13 -6.34 10.47
N ASN A 69 7.72 -7.47 10.10
CA ASN A 69 9.16 -7.57 9.84
C ASN A 69 9.51 -7.34 8.37
N ASP A 70 8.54 -7.44 7.47
CA ASP A 70 8.76 -7.27 6.05
C ASP A 70 9.14 -5.81 5.74
N ARG A 71 10.16 -5.67 4.92
CA ARG A 71 10.69 -4.39 4.44
C ARG A 71 10.63 -4.44 2.94
N LEU A 72 9.56 -3.89 2.38
CA LEU A 72 9.22 -4.05 0.96
C LEU A 72 9.23 -2.69 0.29
N THR A 73 9.76 -2.66 -0.92
CA THR A 73 9.58 -1.53 -1.84
C THR A 73 8.15 -1.49 -2.35
N TRP A 74 7.69 -0.35 -2.84
CA TRP A 74 6.38 -0.27 -3.50
C TRP A 74 6.27 -1.20 -4.71
N ASN A 75 7.38 -1.41 -5.44
CA ASN A 75 7.41 -2.37 -6.55
C ASN A 75 7.12 -3.80 -6.05
N GLU A 76 7.76 -4.23 -4.95
CA GLU A 76 7.52 -5.55 -4.36
C GLU A 76 6.10 -5.69 -3.79
N ILE A 77 5.58 -4.63 -3.15
CA ILE A 77 4.20 -4.61 -2.64
C ILE A 77 3.21 -4.77 -3.79
N LEU A 78 3.32 -3.93 -4.82
CA LEU A 78 2.37 -3.90 -5.94
C LEU A 78 2.45 -5.15 -6.82
N SER A 79 3.65 -5.68 -7.05
CA SER A 79 3.81 -6.95 -7.77
C SER A 79 3.23 -8.14 -7.00
N THR A 80 3.40 -8.16 -5.67
CA THR A 80 2.78 -9.19 -4.81
C THR A 80 1.25 -9.11 -4.82
N VAL A 81 0.69 -7.90 -4.82
CA VAL A 81 -0.77 -7.70 -4.94
C VAL A 81 -1.25 -8.19 -6.31
N ALA A 82 -0.55 -7.84 -7.40
CA ALA A 82 -0.90 -8.30 -8.74
C ALA A 82 -0.89 -9.84 -8.83
N GLU A 83 0.17 -10.49 -8.28
CA GLU A 83 0.25 -11.96 -8.21
C GLU A 83 -0.94 -12.55 -7.44
N ALA A 84 -1.30 -11.96 -6.29
CA ALA A 84 -2.38 -12.45 -5.44
C ALA A 84 -3.76 -12.43 -6.11
N VAL A 85 -4.00 -11.50 -7.04
CA VAL A 85 -5.27 -11.39 -7.78
C VAL A 85 -5.20 -11.96 -9.20
N SER A 86 -4.13 -12.70 -9.53
CA SER A 86 -3.87 -13.23 -10.88
C SER A 86 -3.88 -12.16 -11.98
N GLY A 87 -3.44 -10.96 -11.62
CA GLY A 87 -3.29 -9.81 -12.52
C GLY A 87 -1.84 -9.58 -12.95
N GLU A 88 -1.60 -8.51 -13.67
CA GLU A 88 -0.28 -8.12 -14.16
C GLU A 88 0.23 -6.84 -13.45
N TYR A 89 1.49 -6.87 -13.03
CA TYR A 89 2.18 -5.67 -12.55
C TYR A 89 2.80 -4.93 -13.75
N ARG A 90 2.12 -3.89 -14.21
CA ARG A 90 2.57 -3.02 -15.31
C ARG A 90 2.73 -1.58 -14.81
N PRO A 91 3.90 -1.21 -14.25
CA PRO A 91 4.08 0.11 -13.68
C PRO A 91 4.18 1.20 -14.77
N CYS A 92 3.61 2.36 -14.46
CA CYS A 92 3.92 3.65 -15.06
C CYS A 92 4.54 4.51 -13.95
N PHE A 93 5.85 4.68 -14.01
CA PHE A 93 6.60 5.47 -13.02
C PHE A 93 6.37 6.96 -13.26
N VAL A 94 5.91 7.65 -12.22
CA VAL A 94 5.59 9.08 -12.31
C VAL A 94 6.23 9.81 -11.13
N PRO A 95 7.02 10.88 -11.36
CA PRO A 95 7.58 11.66 -10.25
C PRO A 95 6.50 12.07 -9.23
N SER A 96 6.76 11.81 -7.94
CA SER A 96 5.79 12.11 -6.86
C SER A 96 5.34 13.56 -6.86
N SER A 97 6.25 14.49 -7.17
CA SER A 97 5.93 15.92 -7.29
C SER A 97 4.99 16.24 -8.47
N LEU A 98 5.10 15.49 -9.58
CA LEU A 98 4.19 15.62 -10.71
C LEU A 98 2.80 15.05 -10.36
N LEU A 99 2.74 13.86 -9.73
CA LEU A 99 1.49 13.27 -9.25
C LEU A 99 0.76 14.23 -8.30
N GLY A 100 1.47 14.87 -7.36
CA GLY A 100 0.88 15.87 -6.47
C GLY A 100 0.26 17.04 -7.24
N LYS A 101 0.98 17.60 -8.22
CA LYS A 101 0.49 18.74 -9.02
C LYS A 101 -0.69 18.39 -9.91
N VAL A 102 -0.66 17.22 -10.58
CA VAL A 102 -1.77 16.83 -11.48
C VAL A 102 -2.95 16.30 -10.69
N GLY A 103 -2.71 15.55 -9.60
CA GLY A 103 -3.76 15.03 -8.73
C GLY A 103 -4.60 16.13 -8.10
N ALA A 104 -3.97 17.23 -7.68
CA ALA A 104 -4.69 18.38 -7.09
C ALA A 104 -5.75 18.96 -8.04
N LYS A 105 -5.57 18.89 -9.37
CA LYS A 105 -6.56 19.33 -10.36
C LYS A 105 -7.82 18.45 -10.37
N TYR A 106 -7.73 17.24 -9.84
CA TYR A 106 -8.83 16.27 -9.72
C TYR A 106 -9.30 16.09 -8.27
N GLY A 107 -8.79 16.92 -7.35
CA GLY A 107 -9.17 16.89 -5.94
C GLY A 107 -8.50 15.77 -5.13
N TYR A 108 -7.35 15.23 -5.60
CA TYR A 108 -6.54 14.28 -4.85
C TYR A 108 -5.40 14.99 -4.11
N ASP A 109 -5.22 14.72 -2.83
CA ASP A 109 -4.08 15.22 -2.03
C ASP A 109 -2.89 14.26 -2.07
N PHE A 110 -2.36 14.00 -3.25
CA PHE A 110 -1.16 13.19 -3.37
C PHE A 110 0.11 13.89 -2.90
N THR A 111 0.12 15.20 -2.75
CA THR A 111 1.29 15.93 -2.27
C THR A 111 1.63 15.55 -0.83
N GLY A 112 0.65 15.62 0.06
CA GLY A 112 0.82 15.24 1.47
C GLY A 112 1.14 13.75 1.62
N GLU A 113 0.37 12.89 0.95
CA GLU A 113 0.53 11.44 1.03
C GLU A 113 1.87 10.93 0.49
N LEU A 114 2.37 11.50 -0.60
CA LEU A 114 3.60 11.01 -1.23
C LEU A 114 4.85 11.68 -0.65
N LEU A 115 4.94 13.01 -0.71
CA LEU A 115 6.16 13.71 -0.31
C LEU A 115 6.35 13.73 1.20
N GLY A 116 5.26 13.73 1.97
CA GLY A 116 5.30 13.68 3.43
C GLY A 116 5.46 12.28 4.01
N ASP A 117 5.20 11.23 3.23
CA ASP A 117 5.08 9.87 3.75
C ASP A 117 5.64 8.82 2.77
N LYS A 118 4.91 8.43 1.75
CA LYS A 118 5.16 7.21 0.94
C LYS A 118 6.41 7.28 0.03
N ALA A 119 6.92 8.47 -0.26
CA ALA A 119 8.18 8.64 -1.00
C ALA A 119 9.43 8.51 -0.11
N CYS A 120 9.26 8.39 1.21
CA CYS A 120 10.35 8.24 2.17
C CYS A 120 10.51 6.79 2.61
N ASN A 121 11.76 6.37 2.82
CA ASN A 121 12.03 5.06 3.41
C ASN A 121 11.70 5.08 4.91
N VAL A 122 10.83 4.18 5.36
CA VAL A 122 10.47 4.06 6.77
C VAL A 122 10.69 2.61 7.23
N ILE A 123 11.59 2.44 8.20
CA ILE A 123 11.88 1.16 8.84
C ILE A 123 11.66 1.32 10.34
N PHE A 124 10.76 0.50 10.88
CA PHE A 124 10.43 0.50 12.30
C PHE A 124 11.17 -0.62 13.05
N VAL A 125 11.41 -0.38 14.34
CA VAL A 125 12.11 -1.32 15.22
C VAL A 125 11.19 -1.72 16.38
N ASN A 126 10.95 -3.02 16.52
CA ASN A 126 10.07 -3.59 17.56
C ASN A 126 10.81 -4.03 18.83
N THR A 127 12.08 -3.64 19.04
CA THR A 127 12.88 -4.11 20.18
C THR A 127 12.24 -3.80 21.51
N LYS A 128 11.68 -2.58 21.68
CA LYS A 128 11.00 -2.18 22.91
C LYS A 128 9.74 -3.01 23.19
N LEU A 129 8.95 -3.28 22.13
CA LEU A 129 7.77 -4.13 22.22
C LEU A 129 8.16 -5.56 22.62
N ARG A 130 9.13 -6.16 21.94
CA ARG A 130 9.55 -7.53 22.19
C ARG A 130 10.16 -7.77 23.56
N ALA A 131 10.71 -6.74 24.20
CA ALA A 131 11.17 -6.83 25.57
C ALA A 131 10.05 -7.07 26.58
N LEU A 132 8.82 -6.56 26.29
CA LEU A 132 7.65 -6.76 27.14
C LEU A 132 6.72 -7.87 26.63
N VAL A 133 6.66 -8.09 25.33
CA VAL A 133 5.80 -9.06 24.67
C VAL A 133 6.68 -9.96 23.79
N PRO A 134 7.49 -10.85 24.37
CA PRO A 134 8.41 -11.70 23.61
C PRO A 134 7.67 -12.68 22.68
N GLU A 135 6.41 -13.02 22.97
CA GLU A 135 5.52 -13.81 22.14
C GLU A 135 5.04 -13.10 20.87
N MET A 136 5.27 -11.78 20.77
CA MET A 136 4.99 -11.01 19.55
C MET A 136 6.00 -11.38 18.47
N VAL A 137 5.67 -12.41 17.73
CA VAL A 137 6.36 -12.84 16.51
C VAL A 137 5.40 -12.59 15.36
N THR A 138 5.82 -11.80 14.39
CA THR A 138 5.06 -11.64 13.15
C THR A 138 5.03 -12.98 12.42
N LYS A 139 3.85 -13.57 12.31
CA LYS A 139 3.65 -14.92 11.75
C LYS A 139 3.23 -14.85 10.29
N THR A 140 2.62 -13.74 9.88
CA THR A 140 2.03 -13.57 8.57
C THR A 140 2.93 -12.68 7.73
N SER A 141 3.57 -13.26 6.70
CA SER A 141 4.29 -12.48 5.69
C SER A 141 3.33 -11.63 4.86
N PHE A 142 3.84 -10.58 4.22
CA PHE A 142 3.00 -9.77 3.32
C PHE A 142 2.41 -10.61 2.18
N LYS A 143 3.16 -11.54 1.61
CA LYS A 143 2.67 -12.45 0.56
C LYS A 143 1.47 -13.28 1.02
N GLU A 144 1.53 -13.83 2.22
CA GLU A 144 0.41 -14.59 2.81
C GLU A 144 -0.79 -13.68 3.09
N GLY A 145 -0.56 -12.50 3.67
CA GLY A 145 -1.61 -11.52 3.93
C GLY A 145 -2.29 -11.02 2.65
N ALA A 146 -1.51 -10.76 1.59
CA ALA A 146 -2.06 -10.35 0.29
C ALA A 146 -2.94 -11.44 -0.33
N LYS A 147 -2.54 -12.73 -0.22
CA LYS A 147 -3.35 -13.85 -0.69
C LYS A 147 -4.69 -13.93 0.05
N ARG A 148 -4.68 -13.86 1.39
CA ARG A 148 -5.91 -13.88 2.21
C ARG A 148 -6.81 -12.68 1.89
N ALA A 149 -6.24 -11.49 1.70
CA ALA A 149 -6.98 -10.31 1.29
C ALA A 149 -7.60 -10.49 -0.10
N ALA A 150 -6.87 -11.08 -1.06
CA ALA A 150 -7.39 -11.37 -2.38
C ALA A 150 -8.57 -12.34 -2.33
N GLU A 151 -8.46 -13.45 -1.61
CA GLU A 151 -9.55 -14.42 -1.42
C GLU A 151 -10.81 -13.74 -0.84
N ARG A 152 -10.64 -12.90 0.19
CA ARG A 152 -11.74 -12.17 0.83
C ARG A 152 -12.37 -11.16 -0.11
N ILE A 153 -11.57 -10.31 -0.76
CA ILE A 153 -12.07 -9.21 -1.61
C ILE A 153 -12.71 -9.76 -2.88
N LEU A 154 -12.13 -10.79 -3.50
CA LEU A 154 -12.67 -11.40 -4.72
C LEU A 154 -13.98 -12.16 -4.46
N SER A 155 -14.17 -12.68 -3.24
CA SER A 155 -15.41 -13.36 -2.85
C SER A 155 -16.56 -12.41 -2.47
N ASP A 156 -16.29 -11.13 -2.21
CA ASP A 156 -17.28 -10.17 -1.72
C ASP A 156 -17.33 -8.91 -2.60
N LYS A 157 -18.31 -8.86 -3.51
CA LYS A 157 -18.48 -7.73 -4.43
C LYS A 157 -18.70 -6.38 -3.74
N SER A 158 -19.16 -6.35 -2.50
CA SER A 158 -19.34 -5.11 -1.75
C SER A 158 -18.02 -4.41 -1.43
N LEU A 159 -16.90 -5.16 -1.45
CA LEU A 159 -15.54 -4.65 -1.26
C LEU A 159 -14.90 -4.16 -2.57
N GLN A 160 -15.55 -4.41 -3.71
CA GLN A 160 -15.06 -4.12 -5.05
C GLN A 160 -15.66 -2.79 -5.58
N VAL A 161 -15.48 -1.72 -4.80
CA VAL A 161 -16.03 -0.41 -5.16
C VAL A 161 -15.18 0.24 -6.24
N GLU A 162 -15.76 0.38 -7.42
CA GLU A 162 -15.10 0.99 -8.58
C GLU A 162 -14.95 2.51 -8.42
N ASP A 163 -13.91 3.05 -9.05
CA ASP A 163 -13.64 4.49 -9.12
C ASP A 163 -13.33 4.89 -10.58
N PRO A 164 -14.36 5.08 -11.42
CA PRO A 164 -14.16 5.44 -12.82
C PRO A 164 -13.42 6.76 -13.03
N GLU A 165 -13.57 7.71 -12.09
CA GLU A 165 -12.85 8.99 -12.14
C GLU A 165 -11.34 8.77 -11.98
N PHE A 166 -10.96 7.89 -11.06
CA PHE A 166 -9.55 7.53 -10.88
C PHE A 166 -9.00 6.65 -12.02
N ASP A 167 -9.84 5.80 -12.62
CA ASP A 167 -9.44 5.02 -13.81
C ASP A 167 -9.11 5.95 -14.98
N GLU A 168 -9.99 6.91 -15.28
CA GLU A 168 -9.79 7.91 -16.33
C GLU A 168 -8.57 8.81 -16.04
N PHE A 169 -8.43 9.26 -14.79
CA PHE A 169 -7.24 10.01 -14.36
C PHE A 169 -5.94 9.22 -14.64
N SER A 170 -5.94 7.93 -14.28
CA SER A 170 -4.80 7.05 -14.49
C SER A 170 -4.46 6.90 -15.97
N ASP A 171 -5.46 6.69 -16.82
CA ASP A 171 -5.28 6.57 -18.27
C ASP A 171 -4.71 7.86 -18.90
N ARG A 172 -5.18 9.03 -18.45
CA ARG A 172 -4.65 10.34 -18.90
C ARG A 172 -3.18 10.52 -18.50
N VAL A 173 -2.82 10.16 -17.28
CA VAL A 173 -1.43 10.27 -16.80
C VAL A 173 -0.53 9.29 -17.56
N VAL A 174 -0.94 8.03 -17.70
CA VAL A 174 -0.20 7.02 -18.47
C VAL A 174 0.06 7.50 -19.88
N LYS A 175 -0.98 7.95 -20.59
CA LYS A 175 -0.86 8.46 -21.97
C LYS A 175 0.07 9.68 -22.07
N ALA A 176 0.09 10.54 -21.06
CA ALA A 176 0.99 11.69 -21.04
C ALA A 176 2.45 11.26 -20.87
N MET A 177 2.70 10.27 -19.99
CA MET A 177 4.04 9.73 -19.76
C MET A 177 4.58 9.00 -21.01
N GLU A 178 3.74 8.18 -21.67
CA GLU A 178 4.09 7.50 -22.92
C GLU A 178 4.48 8.48 -24.04
N ARG A 179 3.75 9.59 -24.18
CA ARG A 179 4.12 10.63 -25.14
C ARG A 179 5.48 11.26 -24.87
N VAL A 180 5.84 11.47 -23.60
CA VAL A 180 7.16 11.99 -23.25
C VAL A 180 8.25 10.98 -23.62
N GLU A 181 8.00 9.68 -23.44
CA GLU A 181 8.93 8.62 -23.84
C GLU A 181 9.10 8.56 -25.37
N ASP A 182 8.02 8.77 -26.14
CA ASP A 182 8.05 8.76 -27.62
C ASP A 182 8.69 10.01 -28.24
N GLU A 183 8.71 11.15 -27.52
CA GLU A 183 9.24 12.44 -28.02
C GLU A 183 10.73 12.66 -27.71
N ILE A 184 11.38 11.78 -26.92
CA ILE A 184 12.82 11.82 -26.58
C ILE A 184 13.60 10.77 -27.36
#